data_0e07c1a116a8ba2e847264838626dad6
#
_entry.id   0e07c1a116a8ba2e847264838626dad6
#
_cell.length_a   1.000
_cell.length_b   1.000
_cell.length_c   1.000
_cell.angle_alpha   90.00
_cell.angle_beta   90.00
_cell.angle_gamma   90.00
#
_symmetry.space_group_name_H-M   'P 1'
#
loop_
_entity.id
_entity.type
_entity.pdbx_description
1 polymer ?
#
loop_
_entity_poly.entity_id
_entity_poly.type
_entity_poly.pdbx_seq_one_letter_code
_entity_poly.pdbx_strand_id
1 'polypeptide(L)'
;MKRPWNRTDLNIYSLATYNKKEINMNICTYVSVVNMHPKLYMISIDYNTLTYQNLINKNTSFVLQCLSINNLNIVKNMGKKSGKNFDKLKYLSKNDLLSNWKNYPILKNTCFVIELCNPKKIYEMQDHCMFVFQMKSFKNFDNKFLILSDLISNKIIL
;
A
#
# COMPACT_ATOMS: atom_id res chain seq x y z
N MET A 1 3.58 -4.75 -27.22
CA MET A 1 4.76 -3.90 -26.85
C MET A 1 4.61 -3.46 -25.40
N LYS A 2 5.62 -3.69 -24.56
CA LYS A 2 5.58 -3.22 -23.16
C LYS A 2 5.59 -1.67 -23.16
N ARG A 3 4.65 -1.06 -22.44
CA ARG A 3 4.57 0.38 -22.25
C ARG A 3 5.84 0.89 -21.54
N PRO A 4 6.41 2.06 -21.89
CA PRO A 4 7.66 2.54 -21.29
C PRO A 4 7.63 2.62 -19.76
N TRP A 5 6.50 3.03 -19.18
CA TRP A 5 6.32 3.13 -17.71
C TRP A 5 6.18 1.78 -17.00
N ASN A 6 5.99 0.67 -17.73
CA ASN A 6 6.00 -0.70 -17.20
C ASN A 6 7.35 -1.41 -17.47
N ARG A 7 8.35 -0.69 -17.96
CA ARG A 7 9.71 -1.24 -18.17
C ARG A 7 10.58 -1.17 -16.92
N THR A 8 10.39 -0.13 -16.11
CA THR A 8 11.01 -0.04 -14.78
C THR A 8 10.28 -0.98 -13.86
N ASP A 9 11.01 -1.91 -13.27
CA ASP A 9 10.44 -2.83 -12.30
C ASP A 9 10.22 -2.11 -10.97
N LEU A 10 8.97 -2.03 -10.54
CA LEU A 10 8.56 -1.33 -9.34
C LEU A 10 8.18 -2.32 -8.25
N ASN A 11 8.55 -2.03 -7.02
CA ASN A 11 8.08 -2.77 -5.87
C ASN A 11 6.57 -2.61 -5.71
N ILE A 12 5.91 -3.65 -5.25
CA ILE A 12 4.49 -3.65 -4.94
C ILE A 12 4.30 -3.36 -3.45
N TYR A 13 3.46 -2.38 -3.18
CA TYR A 13 3.15 -1.95 -1.81
C TYR A 13 1.67 -2.11 -1.48
N SER A 14 1.37 -2.10 -0.19
CA SER A 14 0.04 -1.89 0.36
C SER A 14 0.10 -0.72 1.34
N LEU A 15 -0.72 0.29 1.13
CA LEU A 15 -0.94 1.34 2.12
C LEU A 15 -2.14 0.94 2.98
N ALA A 16 -1.88 0.59 4.22
CA ALA A 16 -2.92 0.30 5.20
C ALA A 16 -3.35 1.60 5.90
N THR A 17 -4.65 1.76 6.05
CA THR A 17 -5.28 2.89 6.75
C THR A 17 -6.09 2.37 7.92
N TYR A 18 -5.91 2.96 9.09
CA TYR A 18 -6.54 2.56 10.36
C TYR A 18 -7.27 3.74 10.95
N ASN A 19 -8.57 3.64 11.09
CA ASN A 19 -9.39 4.61 11.82
C ASN A 19 -10.35 3.88 12.77
N LYS A 20 -11.13 4.63 13.56
CA LYS A 20 -12.06 4.06 14.55
C LYS A 20 -13.17 3.19 13.94
N LYS A 21 -13.49 3.38 12.66
CA LYS A 21 -14.61 2.72 11.99
C LYS A 21 -14.18 1.49 11.21
N GLU A 22 -12.96 1.54 10.62
CA GLU A 22 -12.53 0.53 9.67
C GLU A 22 -11.01 0.45 9.52
N ILE A 23 -10.55 -0.71 9.08
CA ILE A 23 -9.18 -0.94 8.61
C ILE A 23 -9.29 -1.30 7.13
N ASN A 24 -8.54 -0.59 6.28
CA ASN A 24 -8.49 -0.88 4.86
C ASN A 24 -7.04 -1.01 4.40
N MET A 25 -6.81 -1.91 3.45
CA MET A 25 -5.52 -2.14 2.80
C MET A 25 -5.72 -2.12 1.29
N ASN A 26 -4.88 -1.40 0.57
CA ASN A 26 -4.89 -1.35 -0.89
C ASN A 26 -3.65 -2.05 -1.48
N ILE A 27 -3.53 -1.99 -2.80
CA ILE A 27 -2.29 -2.24 -3.54
C ILE A 27 -1.91 -0.95 -4.24
N CYS A 28 -0.66 -0.54 -4.13
CA CYS A 28 -0.12 0.63 -4.83
C CYS A 28 1.32 0.40 -5.29
N THR A 29 1.67 1.08 -6.38
CA THR A 29 3.02 1.04 -6.98
C THR A 29 3.64 2.42 -7.10
N TYR A 30 2.83 3.48 -7.07
CA TYR A 30 3.31 4.86 -7.19
C TYR A 30 3.81 5.37 -5.83
N VAL A 31 4.94 4.79 -5.39
CA VAL A 31 5.58 5.07 -4.10
C VAL A 31 7.04 5.43 -4.34
N SER A 32 7.51 6.53 -3.77
CA SER A 32 8.90 6.95 -3.88
C SER A 32 9.39 7.66 -2.61
N VAL A 33 10.66 7.46 -2.27
CA VAL A 33 11.36 8.29 -1.28
C VAL A 33 11.74 9.61 -1.95
N VAL A 34 11.38 10.74 -1.35
CA VAL A 34 11.56 12.08 -1.96
C VAL A 34 12.36 13.05 -1.09
N ASN A 35 12.70 12.69 0.14
CA ASN A 35 13.53 13.51 1.03
C ASN A 35 14.27 12.66 2.06
N MET A 36 15.46 13.09 2.49
CA MET A 36 16.32 12.33 3.41
C MET A 36 16.14 12.73 4.88
N HIS A 37 16.06 14.02 5.17
CA HIS A 37 15.99 14.56 6.53
C HIS A 37 14.94 15.67 6.62
N PRO A 38 13.72 15.40 7.14
CA PRO A 38 13.19 14.10 7.53
C PRO A 38 12.99 13.16 6.33
N LYS A 39 12.95 11.84 6.58
CA LYS A 39 12.64 10.88 5.54
C LYS A 39 11.18 11.03 5.12
N LEU A 40 10.96 11.37 3.84
CA LEU A 40 9.63 11.56 3.26
C LEU A 40 9.36 10.53 2.16
N TYR A 41 8.12 10.05 2.15
CA TYR A 41 7.58 9.18 1.11
C TYR A 41 6.46 9.91 0.36
N MET A 42 6.57 9.91 -0.96
CA MET A 42 5.50 10.34 -1.85
C MET A 42 4.69 9.11 -2.29
N ILE A 43 3.37 9.22 -2.21
CA ILE A 43 2.44 8.17 -2.65
C ILE A 43 1.32 8.83 -3.45
N SER A 44 1.04 8.29 -4.65
CA SER A 44 -0.08 8.74 -5.47
C SER A 44 -1.25 7.78 -5.32
N ILE A 45 -2.44 8.30 -5.00
CA ILE A 45 -3.64 7.54 -4.62
C ILE A 45 -4.81 7.93 -5.52
N ASP A 46 -5.44 6.90 -6.11
CA ASP A 46 -6.65 7.05 -6.93
C ASP A 46 -7.82 7.57 -6.09
N TYR A 47 -8.53 8.59 -6.59
CA TYR A 47 -9.69 9.23 -5.95
C TYR A 47 -10.83 8.26 -5.65
N ASN A 48 -11.00 7.22 -6.46
CA ASN A 48 -12.10 6.27 -6.34
C ASN A 48 -11.93 5.26 -5.20
N THR A 49 -10.77 5.25 -4.53
CA THR A 49 -10.44 4.27 -3.50
C THR A 49 -10.95 4.67 -2.11
N LEU A 50 -11.24 3.67 -1.28
CA LEU A 50 -11.49 3.89 0.15
C LEU A 50 -10.24 4.46 0.86
N THR A 51 -9.05 4.11 0.40
CA THR A 51 -7.78 4.67 0.89
C THR A 51 -7.76 6.19 0.77
N TYR A 52 -8.18 6.76 -0.37
CA TYR A 52 -8.27 8.19 -0.54
C TYR A 52 -9.24 8.83 0.46
N GLN A 53 -10.42 8.23 0.65
CA GLN A 53 -11.41 8.72 1.62
C GLN A 53 -10.86 8.71 3.04
N ASN A 54 -10.10 7.66 3.40
CA ASN A 54 -9.47 7.55 4.71
C ASN A 54 -8.33 8.55 4.91
N LEU A 55 -7.62 8.94 3.85
CA LEU A 55 -6.54 9.94 3.91
C LEU A 55 -7.02 11.34 4.25
N ILE A 56 -8.22 11.71 3.83
CA ILE A 56 -8.80 13.02 4.16
C ILE A 56 -9.40 13.07 5.57
N ASN A 57 -9.51 11.94 6.27
CA ASN A 57 -9.98 11.87 7.65
C ASN A 57 -8.85 12.14 8.65
N LYS A 58 -9.05 13.12 9.54
CA LYS A 58 -8.03 13.59 10.50
C LYS A 58 -7.52 12.54 11.50
N ASN A 59 -8.27 11.47 11.75
CA ASN A 59 -7.98 10.47 12.79
C ASN A 59 -7.59 9.12 12.18
N THR A 60 -6.82 9.12 11.09
CA THR A 60 -6.35 7.92 10.42
C THR A 60 -4.86 7.74 10.65
N SER A 61 -4.44 6.52 11.02
CA SER A 61 -3.04 6.09 11.05
C SER A 61 -2.70 5.33 9.77
N PHE A 62 -1.42 5.30 9.41
CA PHE A 62 -0.96 4.77 8.11
C PHE A 62 0.23 3.84 8.31
N VAL A 63 0.20 2.68 7.67
CA VAL A 63 1.35 1.79 7.54
C VAL A 63 1.54 1.43 6.07
N LEU A 64 2.67 1.79 5.51
CA LEU A 64 3.11 1.35 4.20
C LEU A 64 3.80 0.00 4.35
N GLN A 65 3.35 -1.00 3.59
CA GLN A 65 3.85 -2.36 3.62
C GLN A 65 4.45 -2.70 2.26
N CYS A 66 5.72 -3.05 2.19
CA CYS A 66 6.33 -3.56 0.97
C CYS A 66 6.09 -5.06 0.88
N LEU A 67 5.44 -5.50 -0.19
CA LEU A 67 5.03 -6.89 -0.36
C LEU A 67 6.21 -7.77 -0.76
N SER A 68 6.22 -9.01 -0.29
CA SER A 68 7.13 -10.05 -0.77
C SER A 68 6.45 -10.92 -1.83
N ILE A 69 7.24 -11.75 -2.50
CA ILE A 69 6.74 -12.74 -3.48
C ILE A 69 5.68 -13.67 -2.87
N ASN A 70 5.73 -13.91 -1.56
CA ASN A 70 4.74 -14.72 -0.85
C ASN A 70 3.35 -14.06 -0.76
N ASN A 71 3.26 -12.74 -1.04
CA ASN A 71 2.00 -12.02 -1.10
C ASN A 71 1.35 -12.01 -2.50
N LEU A 72 1.94 -12.66 -3.49
CA LEU A 72 1.45 -12.63 -4.88
C LEU A 72 -0.05 -12.99 -4.98
N ASN A 73 -0.47 -14.03 -4.28
CA ASN A 73 -1.85 -14.56 -4.36
C ASN A 73 -2.92 -13.60 -3.82
N ILE A 74 -2.56 -12.67 -2.93
CA ILE A 74 -3.52 -11.73 -2.35
C ILE A 74 -3.69 -10.46 -3.18
N VAL A 75 -2.74 -10.14 -4.07
CA VAL A 75 -2.73 -8.87 -4.83
C VAL A 75 -4.01 -8.68 -5.63
N LYS A 76 -4.51 -9.72 -6.28
CA LYS A 76 -5.75 -9.64 -7.08
C LYS A 76 -6.95 -9.20 -6.25
N ASN A 77 -7.13 -9.80 -5.07
CA ASN A 77 -8.26 -9.46 -4.18
C ASN A 77 -8.07 -8.10 -3.50
N MET A 78 -6.83 -7.76 -3.16
CA MET A 78 -6.53 -6.49 -2.49
C MET A 78 -6.52 -5.29 -3.44
N GLY A 79 -6.10 -5.49 -4.70
CA GLY A 79 -5.98 -4.43 -5.71
C GLY A 79 -7.25 -4.23 -6.55
N LYS A 80 -7.90 -5.32 -7.00
CA LYS A 80 -9.05 -5.24 -7.92
C LYS A 80 -10.40 -5.06 -7.22
N LYS A 81 -10.51 -5.40 -5.94
CA LYS A 81 -11.74 -5.20 -5.15
C LYS A 81 -11.66 -3.93 -4.34
N SER A 82 -12.64 -3.04 -4.52
CA SER A 82 -12.73 -1.82 -3.72
C SER A 82 -13.06 -2.12 -2.26
N GLY A 83 -12.34 -1.48 -1.33
CA GLY A 83 -12.66 -1.54 0.11
C GLY A 83 -14.05 -0.97 0.46
N LYS A 84 -14.66 -0.21 -0.46
CA LYS A 84 -16.04 0.29 -0.29
C LYS A 84 -17.08 -0.83 -0.32
N ASN A 85 -16.82 -1.91 -1.07
CA ASN A 85 -17.78 -3.00 -1.33
C ASN A 85 -17.25 -4.37 -0.91
N PHE A 86 -16.02 -4.44 -0.40
CA PHE A 86 -15.37 -5.70 -0.02
C PHE A 86 -14.59 -5.50 1.27
N ASP A 87 -15.02 -6.20 2.32
CA ASP A 87 -14.33 -6.21 3.62
C ASP A 87 -13.02 -6.99 3.51
N LYS A 88 -11.96 -6.24 3.21
CA LYS A 88 -10.60 -6.77 3.03
C LYS A 88 -10.06 -7.34 4.34
N LEU A 89 -10.34 -6.70 5.46
CA LEU A 89 -9.86 -7.17 6.77
C LEU A 89 -10.44 -8.53 7.13
N LYS A 90 -11.76 -8.70 6.95
CA LYS A 90 -12.44 -9.98 7.16
C LYS A 90 -11.90 -11.07 6.25
N TYR A 91 -11.67 -10.76 4.97
CA TYR A 91 -11.05 -11.68 4.02
C TYR A 91 -9.67 -12.13 4.48
N LEU A 92 -8.80 -11.18 4.86
CA LEU A 92 -7.44 -11.47 5.30
C LEU A 92 -7.41 -12.27 6.60
N SER A 93 -8.25 -11.90 7.57
CA SER A 93 -8.36 -12.61 8.86
C SER A 93 -8.84 -14.05 8.67
N LYS A 94 -9.90 -14.26 7.86
CA LYS A 94 -10.45 -15.60 7.59
C LYS A 94 -9.44 -16.55 6.93
N ASN A 95 -8.49 -16.01 6.17
CA ASN A 95 -7.47 -16.79 5.47
C ASN A 95 -6.11 -16.81 6.20
N ASP A 96 -6.05 -16.38 7.44
CA ASP A 96 -4.84 -16.32 8.26
C ASP A 96 -3.68 -15.54 7.61
N LEU A 97 -3.99 -14.41 6.94
CA LEU A 97 -3.06 -13.59 6.18
C LEU A 97 -2.57 -12.35 6.95
N LEU A 98 -2.97 -12.20 8.21
CA LEU A 98 -2.61 -11.08 9.07
C LEU A 98 -1.58 -11.48 10.13
N SER A 99 -0.71 -10.53 10.43
CA SER A 99 0.21 -10.50 11.56
C SER A 99 0.02 -9.19 12.31
N ASN A 100 0.79 -8.95 13.37
CA ASN A 100 0.76 -7.71 14.12
C ASN A 100 2.15 -7.07 14.18
N TRP A 101 2.17 -5.76 14.03
CA TRP A 101 3.33 -4.93 14.31
C TRP A 101 2.90 -3.71 15.11
N LYS A 102 3.49 -3.54 16.30
CA LYS A 102 2.96 -2.60 17.28
C LYS A 102 1.46 -2.92 17.54
N ASN A 103 0.59 -1.93 17.41
CA ASN A 103 -0.87 -2.10 17.56
C ASN A 103 -1.60 -2.18 16.19
N TYR A 104 -0.86 -2.44 15.10
CA TYR A 104 -1.43 -2.51 13.76
C TYR A 104 -1.49 -3.95 13.26
N PRO A 105 -2.68 -4.46 12.87
CA PRO A 105 -2.73 -5.64 12.01
C PRO A 105 -2.09 -5.29 10.67
N ILE A 106 -1.13 -6.09 10.23
CA ILE A 106 -0.39 -5.97 8.99
C ILE A 106 -0.49 -7.25 8.18
N LEU A 107 -0.17 -7.21 6.89
CA LEU A 107 -0.07 -8.41 6.06
C LEU A 107 1.09 -9.30 6.54
N LYS A 108 0.87 -10.61 6.62
CA LYS A 108 1.94 -11.59 6.83
C LYS A 108 2.93 -11.59 5.66
N ASN A 109 4.15 -11.98 5.93
CA ASN A 109 5.20 -12.21 4.92
C ASN A 109 5.58 -10.97 4.08
N THR A 110 5.37 -9.76 4.58
CA THR A 110 5.86 -8.54 3.93
C THR A 110 7.38 -8.42 4.06
N CYS A 111 8.03 -7.69 3.14
CA CYS A 111 9.47 -7.43 3.22
C CYS A 111 9.80 -6.43 4.32
N PHE A 112 9.04 -5.37 4.42
CA PHE A 112 9.15 -4.37 5.48
C PHE A 112 7.85 -3.61 5.66
N VAL A 113 7.72 -2.95 6.80
CA VAL A 113 6.63 -2.03 7.10
C VAL A 113 7.17 -0.70 7.60
N ILE A 114 6.46 0.38 7.27
CA ILE A 114 6.80 1.75 7.64
C ILE A 114 5.57 2.43 8.21
N GLU A 115 5.65 2.88 9.46
CA GLU A 115 4.64 3.77 10.03
C GLU A 115 4.84 5.17 9.46
N LEU A 116 3.79 5.69 8.82
CA LEU A 116 3.76 7.00 8.20
C LEU A 116 2.90 7.96 9.01
N CYS A 117 3.28 9.23 9.02
CA CYS A 117 2.53 10.30 9.68
C CYS A 117 2.52 11.57 8.84
N ASN A 118 1.73 12.57 9.31
CA ASN A 118 1.67 13.91 8.72
C ASN A 118 1.41 13.92 7.21
N PRO A 119 0.34 13.24 6.70
CA PRO A 119 0.02 13.27 5.29
C PRO A 119 -0.24 14.70 4.83
N LYS A 120 0.45 15.12 3.77
CA LYS A 120 0.20 16.40 3.10
C LYS A 120 -0.24 16.14 1.67
N LYS A 121 -1.39 16.63 1.30
CA LYS A 121 -1.83 16.67 -0.09
C LYS A 121 -0.97 17.70 -0.83
N ILE A 122 -0.27 17.26 -1.89
CA ILE A 122 0.70 18.09 -2.61
C ILE A 122 0.14 18.52 -3.97
N TYR A 123 -0.45 17.58 -4.72
CA TYR A 123 -0.93 17.89 -6.06
C TYR A 123 -2.11 16.99 -6.43
N GLU A 124 -3.13 17.61 -7.04
CA GLU A 124 -4.31 16.92 -7.57
C GLU A 124 -4.14 16.75 -9.06
N MET A 125 -4.14 15.50 -9.51
CA MET A 125 -4.13 15.11 -10.92
C MET A 125 -5.54 14.72 -11.38
N GLN A 126 -5.69 14.25 -12.59
CA GLN A 126 -7.00 13.91 -13.16
C GLN A 126 -7.68 12.74 -12.45
N ASP A 127 -6.95 11.68 -12.12
CA ASP A 127 -7.44 10.43 -11.53
C ASP A 127 -6.79 10.07 -10.19
N HIS A 128 -5.70 10.73 -9.84
CA HIS A 128 -4.93 10.50 -8.61
C HIS A 128 -4.65 11.80 -7.86
N CYS A 129 -4.38 11.66 -6.59
CA CYS A 129 -3.84 12.73 -5.75
C CYS A 129 -2.49 12.30 -5.15
N MET A 130 -1.53 13.19 -5.24
CA MET A 130 -0.20 13.01 -4.67
C MET A 130 -0.18 13.45 -3.21
N PHE A 131 0.23 12.55 -2.33
CA PHE A 131 0.45 12.82 -0.91
C PHE A 131 1.92 12.63 -0.56
N VAL A 132 2.42 13.44 0.37
CA VAL A 132 3.72 13.26 0.99
C VAL A 132 3.52 12.98 2.47
N PHE A 133 4.19 11.94 2.95
CA PHE A 133 4.16 11.47 4.34
C PHE A 133 5.55 11.53 4.95
N GLN A 134 5.63 11.77 6.24
CA GLN A 134 6.84 11.59 7.00
C GLN A 134 6.94 10.17 7.56
N MET A 135 8.11 9.54 7.45
CA MET A 135 8.40 8.29 8.12
C MET A 135 8.56 8.51 9.62
N LYS A 136 7.84 7.72 10.44
CA LYS A 136 7.94 7.73 11.89
C LYS A 136 8.80 6.59 12.41
N SER A 137 8.59 5.38 11.91
CA SER A 137 9.34 4.17 12.28
C SER A 137 9.21 3.10 11.22
N PHE A 138 10.05 2.07 11.25
CA PHE A 138 10.00 0.96 10.31
C PHE A 138 10.47 -0.35 10.95
N LYS A 139 10.19 -1.48 10.27
CA LYS A 139 10.71 -2.80 10.59
C LYS A 139 10.91 -3.61 9.31
N ASN A 140 12.06 -4.25 9.19
CA ASN A 140 12.41 -5.16 8.09
C ASN A 140 12.12 -6.62 8.50
N PHE A 141 11.71 -7.45 7.53
CA PHE A 141 11.40 -8.86 7.73
C PHE A 141 12.08 -9.76 6.69
N ASP A 142 12.02 -9.41 5.38
CA ASP A 142 12.51 -10.23 4.26
C ASP A 142 13.07 -9.33 3.14
N ASN A 143 13.77 -9.94 2.18
CA ASN A 143 14.36 -9.26 1.01
C ASN A 143 13.86 -9.82 -0.34
N LYS A 144 12.87 -10.71 -0.34
CA LYS A 144 12.29 -11.28 -1.56
C LYS A 144 11.11 -10.43 -2.05
N PHE A 145 11.42 -9.25 -2.59
CA PHE A 145 10.44 -8.27 -3.01
C PHE A 145 9.52 -8.80 -4.11
N LEU A 146 8.22 -8.49 -3.98
CA LEU A 146 7.27 -8.62 -5.08
C LEU A 146 7.39 -7.40 -5.98
N ILE A 147 7.59 -7.63 -7.27
CA ILE A 147 7.82 -6.59 -8.27
C ILE A 147 6.78 -6.65 -9.39
N LEU A 148 6.70 -5.58 -10.17
CA LEU A 148 5.69 -5.42 -11.23
C LEU A 148 5.74 -6.53 -12.28
N SER A 149 6.96 -6.97 -12.65
CA SER A 149 7.14 -8.07 -13.60
C SER A 149 6.58 -9.40 -13.10
N ASP A 150 6.56 -9.65 -11.79
CA ASP A 150 5.92 -10.85 -11.22
C ASP A 150 4.41 -10.83 -11.44
N LEU A 151 3.77 -9.65 -11.30
CA LEU A 151 2.33 -9.50 -11.54
C LEU A 151 1.97 -9.71 -13.02
N ILE A 152 2.81 -9.22 -13.93
CA ILE A 152 2.64 -9.40 -15.38
C ILE A 152 2.81 -10.88 -15.75
N SER A 153 3.88 -11.52 -15.27
CA SER A 153 4.18 -12.94 -15.56
C SER A 153 3.08 -13.88 -15.04
N ASN A 154 2.45 -13.53 -13.93
CA ASN A 154 1.35 -14.28 -13.34
C ASN A 154 -0.04 -13.82 -13.83
N LYS A 155 -0.11 -12.98 -14.88
CA LYS A 155 -1.37 -12.48 -15.51
C LYS A 155 -2.32 -11.80 -14.52
N ILE A 156 -1.81 -11.18 -13.47
CA ILE A 156 -2.60 -10.41 -12.51
C ILE A 156 -2.92 -9.03 -13.09
N ILE A 157 -1.96 -8.46 -13.79
CA ILE A 157 -2.10 -7.23 -14.60
C ILE A 157 -1.63 -7.47 -16.03
N LEU A 158 -2.03 -6.56 -16.96
CA LEU A 158 -1.69 -6.62 -18.39
C LEU A 158 -0.43 -5.82 -18.70
#